data_4805f90bed03266c0d74c6fcb1934197
#
_entry.id   4805f90bed03266c0d74c6fcb1934197
#
_cell.length_a   1.000
_cell.length_b   1.000
_cell.length_c   1.000
_cell.angle_alpha   90.00
_cell.angle_beta   90.00
_cell.angle_gamma   90.00
#
_symmetry.space_group_name_H-M   'P 1'
#
loop_
_entity.id
_entity.type
_entity.pdbx_description
1 polymer ?
#
loop_
_entity_poly.entity_id
_entity_poly.type
_entity_poly.pdbx_seq_one_letter_code
_entity_poly.pdbx_strand_id
1 'polypeptide(L)'
;LSTQEKPLLRLLVMLYGTKKKQYEKIMQHENLVCYYNYDPNFKDAFTGVGIEKGSFTLSHYGGMVERWGRSTTFKFNPTDKKWLLESDEFTTFMASDEKNTTSIKTLTQKDFGKVYLELFSIYAD
;
A
#
# COMPACT_ATOMS: atom_id res chain seq x y z
N LEU A 1 18.72 -22.31 -17.28
CA LEU A 1 17.69 -22.66 -16.55
C LEU A 1 17.43 -21.99 -15.25
N SER A 2 16.82 -20.88 -15.29
CA SER A 2 16.47 -20.24 -14.04
C SER A 2 15.13 -20.78 -13.59
N THR A 3 15.12 -21.49 -12.54
CA THR A 3 13.92 -21.63 -11.77
C THR A 3 13.66 -20.28 -11.15
N GLN A 4 12.74 -19.56 -11.72
CA GLN A 4 12.26 -18.36 -11.04
C GLN A 4 11.45 -18.82 -9.83
N GLU A 5 11.99 -18.54 -8.66
CA GLU A 5 11.24 -18.72 -7.44
C GLU A 5 10.04 -17.79 -7.45
N LYS A 6 8.86 -18.33 -7.16
CA LYS A 6 7.68 -17.49 -6.99
C LYS A 6 7.89 -16.60 -5.76
N PRO A 7 7.62 -15.31 -5.86
CA PRO A 7 7.73 -14.45 -4.68
C PRO A 7 6.78 -14.90 -3.58
N LEU A 8 7.24 -14.82 -2.34
CA LEU A 8 6.41 -15.07 -1.18
C LEU A 8 5.57 -13.81 -0.93
N LEU A 9 4.28 -13.92 -1.19
CA LEU A 9 3.37 -12.82 -0.96
C LEU A 9 3.19 -12.56 0.54
N ARG A 10 3.09 -11.31 0.91
CA ARG A 10 2.87 -10.90 2.29
C ARG A 10 1.39 -10.74 2.56
N LEU A 11 0.96 -11.23 3.72
CA LEU A 11 -0.40 -11.04 4.17
C LEU A 11 -0.50 -9.79 5.03
N LEU A 12 -1.44 -8.92 4.69
CA LEU A 12 -1.89 -7.90 5.59
C LEU A 12 -3.10 -8.46 6.34
N VAL A 13 -3.01 -8.48 7.66
CA VAL A 13 -4.09 -9.00 8.50
C VAL A 13 -4.63 -7.85 9.33
N MET A 14 -5.94 -7.65 9.29
CA MET A 14 -6.60 -6.65 10.12
C MET A 14 -7.30 -7.34 11.28
N LEU A 15 -6.94 -6.91 12.48
CA LEU A 15 -7.53 -7.40 13.71
C LEU A 15 -8.41 -6.32 14.34
N TYR A 16 -9.47 -6.75 14.95
CA TYR A 16 -10.41 -5.88 15.65
C TYR A 16 -10.47 -6.27 17.11
N GLY A 17 -10.31 -5.27 18.00
CA GLY A 17 -10.39 -5.51 19.43
C GLY A 17 -11.83 -5.63 19.91
N THR A 18 -12.13 -6.67 20.67
CA THR A 18 -13.45 -6.89 21.23
C THR A 18 -13.54 -6.39 22.68
N LYS A 19 -14.75 -6.25 23.20
CA LYS A 19 -14.99 -5.85 24.59
C LYS A 19 -14.41 -6.86 25.61
N LYS A 20 -14.17 -8.09 25.18
CA LYS A 20 -13.58 -9.14 26.03
C LYS A 20 -12.05 -9.12 26.03
N LYS A 21 -11.42 -8.05 25.54
CA LYS A 21 -9.96 -7.92 25.40
C LYS A 21 -9.35 -9.01 24.52
N GLN A 22 -10.09 -9.46 23.52
CA GLN A 22 -9.64 -10.41 22.50
C GLN A 22 -9.57 -9.70 21.18
N TYR A 23 -8.86 -10.30 20.21
CA TYR A 23 -8.79 -9.79 18.86
C TYR A 23 -9.50 -10.74 17.92
N GLU A 24 -10.24 -10.18 16.99
CA GLU A 24 -10.94 -10.92 15.97
C GLU A 24 -10.38 -10.51 14.60
N LYS A 25 -10.05 -11.51 13.78
CA LYS A 25 -9.58 -11.24 12.42
C LYS A 25 -10.78 -10.90 11.56
N ILE A 26 -10.77 -9.70 10.98
CA ILE A 26 -11.85 -9.24 10.12
C ILE A 26 -11.46 -9.22 8.64
N MET A 27 -10.17 -9.29 8.34
CA MET A 27 -9.71 -9.24 6.95
C MET A 27 -8.27 -9.74 6.86
N GLN A 28 -7.97 -10.42 5.76
CA GLN A 28 -6.59 -10.64 5.34
C GLN A 28 -6.51 -10.50 3.81
N HIS A 29 -5.39 -9.99 3.33
CA HIS A 29 -5.21 -9.75 1.90
C HIS A 29 -3.73 -9.84 1.54
N GLU A 30 -3.42 -10.51 0.46
CA GLU A 30 -2.04 -10.78 0.05
C GLU A 30 -1.50 -9.82 -1.02
N ASN A 31 -2.31 -8.89 -1.51
CA ASN A 31 -1.94 -7.98 -2.60
C ASN A 31 -1.86 -6.51 -2.17
N LEU A 32 -1.82 -6.23 -0.87
CA LEU A 32 -1.76 -4.85 -0.37
C LEU A 32 -0.35 -4.37 -0.08
N VAL A 33 0.57 -5.28 0.24
CA VAL A 33 1.94 -4.96 0.60
C VAL A 33 2.88 -5.69 -0.36
N CYS A 34 3.83 -4.95 -0.93
CA CYS A 34 4.80 -5.53 -1.85
C CYS A 34 5.64 -6.61 -1.16
N TYR A 35 5.87 -7.71 -1.88
CA TYR A 35 6.72 -8.78 -1.36
C TYR A 35 8.17 -8.30 -1.25
N TYR A 36 8.94 -8.97 -0.41
CA TYR A 36 10.37 -8.70 -0.25
C TYR A 36 11.09 -8.84 -1.60
N ASN A 37 11.98 -7.92 -1.92
CA ASN A 37 12.68 -7.87 -3.22
C ASN A 37 11.78 -7.52 -4.42
N TYR A 38 10.61 -6.94 -4.18
CA TYR A 38 9.77 -6.43 -5.26
C TYR A 38 10.54 -5.45 -6.14
N ASP A 39 11.29 -4.54 -5.54
CA ASP A 39 12.19 -3.62 -6.24
C ASP A 39 13.61 -4.19 -6.12
N PRO A 40 14.24 -4.62 -7.22
CA PRO A 40 15.58 -5.21 -7.15
C PRO A 40 16.65 -4.25 -6.65
N ASN A 41 16.38 -2.95 -6.66
CA ASN A 41 17.31 -1.92 -6.21
C ASN A 41 17.16 -1.62 -4.71
N PHE A 42 16.19 -2.24 -4.05
CA PHE A 42 15.90 -2.02 -2.65
C PHE A 42 15.61 -3.36 -1.99
N LYS A 43 16.10 -3.55 -0.77
CA LYS A 43 15.85 -4.81 -0.06
C LYS A 43 14.37 -5.03 0.19
N ASP A 44 13.67 -3.98 0.60
CA ASP A 44 12.27 -4.07 0.96
C ASP A 44 11.60 -2.74 0.67
N ALA A 45 10.71 -2.73 -0.31
CA ALA A 45 9.99 -1.52 -0.68
C ALA A 45 8.94 -1.12 0.35
N PHE A 46 8.41 -2.07 1.12
CA PHE A 46 7.43 -1.74 2.14
C PHE A 46 8.11 -1.04 3.32
N THR A 47 7.67 0.18 3.65
CA THR A 47 8.29 0.99 4.70
C THR A 47 7.45 1.12 5.96
N GLY A 48 6.16 0.88 5.88
CA GLY A 48 5.36 0.93 7.10
C GLY A 48 3.88 1.14 6.87
N VAL A 49 3.15 1.10 7.97
CA VAL A 49 1.72 1.37 8.00
C VAL A 49 1.43 2.45 9.03
N GLY A 50 0.65 3.45 8.62
CA GLY A 50 0.13 4.47 9.52
C GLY A 50 -1.34 4.21 9.80
N ILE A 51 -1.73 4.25 11.05
CA ILE A 51 -3.11 3.97 11.44
C ILE A 51 -3.72 5.21 12.07
N GLU A 52 -4.89 5.60 11.59
CA GLU A 52 -5.72 6.63 12.17
C GLU A 52 -7.10 6.06 12.41
N LYS A 53 -7.94 6.80 13.15
CA LYS A 53 -9.31 6.34 13.40
C LYS A 53 -10.06 6.22 12.07
N GLY A 54 -10.45 4.99 11.73
CA GLY A 54 -11.22 4.72 10.52
C GLY A 54 -10.43 4.72 9.23
N SER A 55 -9.10 4.83 9.27
CA SER A 55 -8.27 4.77 8.07
C SER A 55 -6.89 4.20 8.36
N PHE A 56 -6.23 3.69 7.32
CA PHE A 56 -4.82 3.33 7.41
C PHE A 56 -4.12 3.60 6.07
N THR A 57 -2.83 3.87 6.16
CA THR A 57 -2.00 4.17 4.99
C THR A 57 -0.83 3.21 4.93
N LEU A 58 -0.65 2.60 3.76
CA LEU A 58 0.49 1.74 3.48
C LEU A 58 1.51 2.54 2.70
N SER A 59 2.76 2.50 3.13
CA SER A 59 3.84 3.28 2.52
C SER A 59 4.88 2.36 1.90
N HIS A 60 5.27 2.68 0.66
CA HIS A 60 6.30 1.98 -0.09
C HIS A 60 7.31 2.99 -0.62
N TYR A 61 8.56 2.55 -0.79
CA TYR A 61 9.65 3.40 -1.26
C TYR A 61 10.71 2.53 -1.91
N GLY A 62 11.29 2.98 -3.00
CA GLY A 62 12.33 2.21 -3.67
C GLY A 62 13.09 3.03 -4.70
N GLY A 63 13.84 2.32 -5.55
CA GLY A 63 14.63 2.90 -6.61
C GLY A 63 16.10 3.11 -6.24
N MET A 64 16.87 3.63 -7.18
CA MET A 64 18.29 3.97 -6.98
C MET A 64 18.56 5.42 -7.36
N VAL A 65 18.92 5.67 -8.60
CA VAL A 65 19.14 7.03 -9.13
C VAL A 65 17.81 7.76 -9.19
N GLU A 66 16.82 7.11 -9.78
CA GLU A 66 15.44 7.58 -9.72
C GLU A 66 14.74 6.86 -8.58
N ARG A 67 14.18 7.64 -7.67
CA ARG A 67 13.48 7.14 -6.50
C ARG A 67 11.98 7.27 -6.66
N TRP A 68 11.25 6.35 -6.06
CA TRP A 68 9.79 6.39 -6.07
C TRP A 68 9.26 6.16 -4.67
N GLY A 69 8.12 6.76 -4.40
CA GLY A 69 7.36 6.52 -3.18
C GLY A 69 5.90 6.34 -3.51
N ARG A 70 5.18 5.62 -2.68
CA ARG A 70 3.75 5.41 -2.85
C ARG A 70 3.09 5.33 -1.48
N SER A 71 2.03 6.11 -1.32
CA SER A 71 1.22 6.11 -0.10
C SER A 71 -0.20 5.77 -0.49
N THR A 72 -0.67 4.62 -0.03
CA THR A 72 -1.99 4.08 -0.38
C THR A 72 -2.85 4.09 0.88
N THR A 73 -3.92 4.86 0.85
CA THR A 73 -4.79 5.05 2.02
C THR A 73 -6.14 4.40 1.80
N PHE A 74 -6.56 3.61 2.78
CA PHE A 74 -7.88 2.99 2.82
C PHE A 74 -8.68 3.58 3.98
N LYS A 75 -9.96 3.78 3.74
CA LYS A 75 -10.88 4.33 4.74
C LYS A 75 -12.10 3.44 4.87
N PHE A 76 -12.54 3.25 6.12
CA PHE A 76 -13.76 2.48 6.36
C PHE A 76 -14.99 3.31 5.99
N ASN A 77 -15.85 2.72 5.17
CA ASN A 77 -17.13 3.32 4.78
C ASN A 77 -18.23 2.68 5.63
N PRO A 78 -18.79 3.41 6.60
CA PRO A 78 -19.82 2.83 7.48
C PRO A 78 -21.14 2.52 6.78
N THR A 79 -21.43 3.17 5.67
CA THR A 79 -22.65 2.88 4.89
C THR A 79 -22.54 1.53 4.22
N ASP A 80 -21.43 1.25 3.56
CA ASP A 80 -21.17 -0.02 2.89
C ASP A 80 -20.64 -1.09 3.85
N LYS A 81 -20.19 -0.68 5.04
CA LYS A 81 -19.48 -1.54 6.01
C LYS A 81 -18.28 -2.23 5.38
N LYS A 82 -17.54 -1.50 4.55
CA LYS A 82 -16.39 -2.00 3.82
C LYS A 82 -15.26 -0.97 3.84
N TRP A 83 -14.04 -1.46 3.63
CA TRP A 83 -12.88 -0.60 3.45
C TRP A 83 -12.74 -0.25 1.99
N LEU A 84 -12.55 1.04 1.70
CA LEU A 84 -12.44 1.57 0.36
C LEU A 84 -11.12 2.30 0.18
N LEU A 85 -10.58 2.22 -1.03
CA LEU A 85 -9.42 3.02 -1.40
C LEU A 85 -9.82 4.50 -1.36
N GLU A 86 -9.13 5.27 -0.53
CA GLU A 86 -9.36 6.71 -0.37
C GLU A 86 -8.49 7.53 -1.33
N SER A 87 -7.20 7.21 -1.34
CA SER A 87 -6.23 7.90 -2.18
C SER A 87 -5.02 7.03 -2.43
N ASP A 88 -4.32 7.33 -3.52
CA ASP A 88 -3.09 6.65 -3.89
C ASP A 88 -2.14 7.73 -4.42
N GLU A 89 -1.08 8.00 -3.66
CA GLU A 89 -0.14 9.07 -3.99
C GLU A 89 1.17 8.48 -4.46
N PHE A 90 1.61 8.93 -5.61
CA PHE A 90 2.87 8.51 -6.22
C PHE A 90 3.84 9.68 -6.25
N THR A 91 5.05 9.46 -5.76
CA THR A 91 6.12 10.45 -5.76
C THR A 91 7.32 9.88 -6.49
N THR A 92 7.92 10.67 -7.37
CA THR A 92 9.17 10.30 -8.01
C THR A 92 10.15 11.48 -7.92
N PHE A 93 11.43 11.15 -7.81
CA PHE A 93 12.47 12.17 -7.81
C PHE A 93 13.83 11.54 -8.12
N MET A 94 14.77 12.39 -8.56
CA MET A 94 16.16 11.97 -8.76
C MET A 94 16.91 12.13 -7.46
N ALA A 95 17.60 11.10 -7.01
CA ALA A 95 18.32 11.10 -5.74
C ALA A 95 19.37 12.22 -5.66
N SER A 96 19.96 12.58 -6.80
CA SER A 96 20.98 13.63 -6.87
C SER A 96 20.41 15.05 -6.78
N ASP A 97 19.13 15.22 -7.02
CA ASP A 97 18.49 16.55 -7.06
C ASP A 97 17.00 16.47 -6.72
N GLU A 98 16.72 16.02 -5.50
CA GLU A 98 15.35 15.83 -5.03
C GLU A 98 14.53 17.11 -5.15
N LYS A 99 15.12 18.24 -4.72
CA LYS A 99 14.42 19.52 -4.66
C LYS A 99 13.82 19.96 -5.99
N ASN A 100 14.54 19.72 -7.09
CA ASN A 100 14.13 20.22 -8.41
C ASN A 100 13.45 19.16 -9.28
N THR A 101 13.46 17.89 -8.86
CA THR A 101 12.97 16.80 -9.70
C THR A 101 11.76 16.08 -9.10
N THR A 102 11.29 16.47 -7.92
CA THR A 102 10.15 15.81 -7.29
C THR A 102 8.86 16.04 -8.07
N SER A 103 8.20 14.95 -8.40
CA SER A 103 6.88 14.94 -9.02
C SER A 103 5.94 14.14 -8.14
N ILE A 104 4.79 14.72 -7.82
CA ILE A 104 3.78 14.09 -6.97
C ILE A 104 2.48 13.99 -7.76
N LYS A 105 1.92 12.78 -7.81
CA LYS A 105 0.63 12.55 -8.43
C LYS A 105 -0.28 11.85 -7.43
N THR A 106 -1.39 12.49 -7.10
CA THR A 106 -2.36 11.94 -6.16
C THR A 106 -3.64 11.57 -6.91
N LEU A 107 -4.02 10.31 -6.82
CA LEU A 107 -5.28 9.82 -7.35
C LEU A 107 -6.27 9.67 -6.19
N THR A 108 -7.51 10.01 -6.44
CA THR A 108 -8.60 9.93 -5.47
C THR A 108 -9.80 9.23 -6.09
N GLN A 109 -10.90 9.12 -5.35
CA GLN A 109 -12.12 8.51 -5.86
C GLN A 109 -12.66 9.21 -7.11
N LYS A 110 -12.30 10.47 -7.32
CA LYS A 110 -12.66 11.16 -8.57
C LYS A 110 -12.00 10.53 -9.79
N ASP A 111 -10.83 9.92 -9.59
CA ASP A 111 -10.06 9.31 -10.67
C ASP A 111 -10.38 7.82 -10.85
N PHE A 112 -10.50 7.07 -9.75
CA PHE A 112 -10.64 5.61 -9.83
C PHE A 112 -12.02 5.09 -9.39
N GLY A 113 -12.90 5.99 -8.93
CA GLY A 113 -14.23 5.58 -8.49
C GLY A 113 -14.20 4.84 -7.15
N LYS A 114 -15.18 3.97 -6.95
CA LYS A 114 -15.31 3.20 -5.72
C LYS A 114 -14.53 1.89 -5.86
N VAL A 115 -13.43 1.76 -5.13
CA VAL A 115 -12.57 0.58 -5.15
C VAL A 115 -12.56 -0.06 -3.77
N TYR A 116 -13.12 -1.26 -3.66
CA TYR A 116 -13.09 -2.00 -2.41
C TYR A 116 -11.71 -2.59 -2.17
N LEU A 117 -11.31 -2.63 -0.90
CA LEU A 117 -9.99 -3.13 -0.50
C LEU A 117 -9.71 -4.52 -1.03
N GLU A 118 -10.68 -5.42 -0.98
CA GLU A 118 -10.50 -6.80 -1.42
C GLU A 118 -10.25 -6.94 -2.93
N LEU A 119 -10.56 -5.90 -3.71
CA LEU A 119 -10.31 -5.90 -5.16
C LEU A 119 -9.06 -5.12 -5.55
N PHE A 120 -8.42 -4.46 -4.59
CA PHE A 120 -7.21 -3.69 -4.85
C PHE A 120 -5.99 -4.60 -4.94
N SER A 121 -5.07 -4.25 -5.83
CA SER A 121 -3.75 -4.90 -5.89
C SER A 121 -2.67 -3.85 -6.05
N ILE A 122 -1.68 -3.88 -5.17
CA ILE A 122 -0.51 -3.01 -5.24
C ILE A 122 0.30 -3.27 -6.51
N TYR A 123 0.16 -4.45 -7.11
CA TYR A 123 0.89 -4.84 -8.31
C TYR A 123 0.19 -4.47 -9.61
N ALA A 124 -1.06 -4.05 -9.54
CA ALA A 124 -1.82 -3.64 -10.72
C ALA A 124 -1.40 -2.24 -11.18
N ASP A 125 -1.40 -2.03 -12.48
CA ASP A 125 -1.13 -0.71 -13.07
C ASP A 125 -2.36 0.20 -13.02
#